data_ae5209865715b9696389872fadc74e89
#
_entry.id   ae5209865715b9696389872fadc74e89
#
_cell.length_a   1.000
_cell.length_b   1.000
_cell.length_c   1.000
_cell.angle_alpha   90.00
_cell.angle_beta   90.00
_cell.angle_gamma   90.00
#
_symmetry.space_group_name_H-M   'P 1'
#
loop_
_entity.id
_entity.type
_entity.pdbx_description
1 polymer ?
#
loop_
_entity_poly.entity_id
_entity_poly.type
_entity_poly.pdbx_seq_one_letter_code
_entity_poly.pdbx_strand_id
1 'polypeptide(L)'
;MTRYAFPEGVFHIDPMPGQPQIAHCHGFYVFAHMRGKGNGHALKRRQMALLREGKYDFATCTVANNNAAQRSILSQAGWHGMISFRNSNTDEATELWGKAINHKERI
;
A
#
# COMPACT_ATOMS: atom_id res chain seq x y z
N MET A 1 -9.98 9.04 -8.51
CA MET A 1 -9.38 7.71 -8.22
C MET A 1 -8.40 7.35 -9.31
N THR A 2 -7.19 7.00 -8.95
CA THR A 2 -6.16 6.69 -9.92
C THR A 2 -5.77 5.22 -9.82
N ARG A 3 -6.07 4.50 -10.89
CA ARG A 3 -5.79 3.07 -10.99
C ARG A 3 -4.54 2.86 -11.82
N TYR A 4 -3.62 2.05 -11.31
CA TYR A 4 -2.40 1.68 -12.02
C TYR A 4 -2.41 0.18 -12.26
N ALA A 5 -2.26 -0.23 -13.51
CA ALA A 5 -2.26 -1.63 -13.89
C ALA A 5 -0.93 -2.01 -14.53
N PHE A 6 -0.41 -3.16 -14.14
CA PHE A 6 0.87 -3.71 -14.62
C PHE A 6 0.68 -5.18 -14.96
N PRO A 7 1.64 -5.80 -15.64
CA PRO A 7 1.49 -7.23 -15.97
C PRO A 7 1.26 -8.12 -14.74
N GLU A 8 1.85 -7.77 -13.59
CA GLU A 8 1.73 -8.60 -12.38
C GLU A 8 0.49 -8.30 -11.54
N GLY A 9 -0.13 -7.13 -11.68
CA GLY A 9 -1.26 -6.79 -10.84
C GLY A 9 -1.70 -5.35 -10.98
N VAL A 10 -2.47 -4.90 -9.99
CA VAL A 10 -3.09 -3.57 -10.01
C VAL A 10 -3.14 -2.99 -8.61
N PHE A 11 -3.11 -1.67 -8.52
CA PHE A 11 -3.39 -0.95 -7.27
C PHE A 11 -3.95 0.43 -7.58
N HIS A 12 -4.46 1.08 -6.54
CA HIS A 12 -4.97 2.45 -6.63
C HIS A 12 -4.21 3.33 -5.65
N ILE A 13 -4.00 4.59 -6.05
CA ILE A 13 -3.43 5.64 -5.19
C ILE A 13 -4.33 6.86 -5.32
N ASP A 14 -4.85 7.32 -4.20
CA ASP A 14 -5.67 8.53 -4.16
C ASP A 14 -5.18 9.46 -3.07
N PRO A 15 -5.23 10.78 -3.28
CA PRO A 15 -4.93 11.71 -2.19
C PRO A 15 -5.99 11.61 -1.11
N MET A 16 -5.59 11.75 0.13
CA MET A 16 -6.53 11.75 1.25
C MET A 16 -7.32 13.05 1.26
N PRO A 17 -8.66 12.98 1.39
CA PRO A 17 -9.46 14.20 1.44
C PRO A 17 -8.99 15.16 2.53
N GLY A 18 -8.78 16.41 2.15
CA GLY A 18 -8.32 17.43 3.09
C GLY A 18 -6.84 17.40 3.41
N GLN A 19 -6.12 16.35 2.97
CA GLN A 19 -4.68 16.19 3.22
C GLN A 19 -4.02 15.61 1.98
N PRO A 20 -3.91 16.39 0.89
CA PRO A 20 -3.46 15.84 -0.39
C PRO A 20 -2.00 15.35 -0.41
N GLN A 21 -1.20 15.74 0.59
CA GLN A 21 0.16 15.23 0.71
C GLN A 21 0.21 13.80 1.27
N ILE A 22 -0.93 13.28 1.74
CA ILE A 22 -1.04 11.89 2.20
C ILE A 22 -1.72 11.09 1.10
N ALA A 23 -1.09 9.99 0.70
CA ALA A 23 -1.67 9.07 -0.27
C ALA A 23 -2.35 7.93 0.46
N HIS A 24 -3.55 7.57 0.04
CA HIS A 24 -4.20 6.34 0.48
C HIS A 24 -4.09 5.31 -0.64
N CYS A 25 -3.42 4.21 -0.34
CA CYS A 25 -3.21 3.13 -1.30
C CYS A 25 -4.20 2.02 -1.02
N HIS A 26 -4.90 1.57 -2.07
CA HIS A 26 -5.93 0.54 -1.88
C HIS A 26 -6.05 -0.31 -3.14
N GLY A 27 -6.80 -1.41 -3.03
CA GLY A 27 -7.02 -2.29 -4.16
C GLY A 27 -5.76 -2.99 -4.67
N PHE A 28 -4.76 -3.18 -3.80
CA PHE A 28 -3.53 -3.87 -4.17
C PHE A 28 -3.84 -5.34 -4.44
N TYR A 29 -3.61 -5.78 -5.68
CA TYR A 29 -4.01 -7.11 -6.09
C TYR A 29 -3.01 -7.68 -7.10
N VAL A 30 -2.44 -8.83 -6.78
CA VAL A 30 -1.57 -9.57 -7.68
C VAL A 30 -2.45 -10.57 -8.42
N PHE A 31 -2.38 -10.58 -9.76
CA PHE A 31 -3.19 -11.51 -10.55
C PHE A 31 -2.88 -12.95 -10.17
N ALA A 32 -3.93 -13.80 -10.16
CA ALA A 32 -3.80 -15.15 -9.66
C ALA A 32 -2.68 -15.93 -10.34
N HIS A 33 -2.55 -15.80 -11.67
CA HIS A 33 -1.52 -16.53 -12.42
C HIS A 33 -0.11 -16.00 -12.19
N MET A 34 0.02 -14.86 -11.52
CA MET A 34 1.32 -14.24 -11.23
C MET A 34 1.75 -14.42 -9.78
N ARG A 35 0.95 -15.08 -8.97
CA ARG A 35 1.25 -15.25 -7.55
C ARG A 35 2.33 -16.31 -7.32
N GLY A 36 2.99 -16.20 -6.17
CA GLY A 36 4.00 -17.17 -5.76
C GLY A 36 5.34 -17.04 -6.45
N LYS A 37 5.60 -15.92 -7.12
CA LYS A 37 6.82 -15.69 -7.89
C LYS A 37 7.52 -14.38 -7.52
N GLY A 38 7.21 -13.83 -6.36
CA GLY A 38 7.79 -12.55 -5.95
C GLY A 38 7.13 -11.34 -6.60
N ASN A 39 6.04 -11.53 -7.33
CA ASN A 39 5.38 -10.43 -8.04
C ASN A 39 4.67 -9.45 -7.11
N GLY A 40 4.30 -9.88 -5.91
CA GLY A 40 3.76 -8.95 -4.91
C GLY A 40 4.79 -7.91 -4.51
N HIS A 41 6.02 -8.32 -4.32
CA HIS A 41 7.12 -7.41 -4.00
C HIS A 41 7.44 -6.50 -5.19
N ALA A 42 7.40 -7.04 -6.40
CA ALA A 42 7.62 -6.25 -7.61
C ALA A 42 6.55 -5.17 -7.78
N LEU A 43 5.29 -5.55 -7.56
CA LEU A 43 4.18 -4.61 -7.65
C LEU A 43 4.30 -3.51 -6.58
N LYS A 44 4.74 -3.88 -5.37
CA LYS A 44 4.95 -2.92 -4.31
C LYS A 44 6.07 -1.93 -4.65
N ARG A 45 7.14 -2.39 -5.28
CA ARG A 45 8.21 -1.49 -5.74
C ARG A 45 7.69 -0.47 -6.75
N ARG A 46 6.80 -0.90 -7.66
CA ARG A 46 6.18 0.03 -8.61
C ARG A 46 5.35 1.08 -7.90
N GLN A 47 4.57 0.65 -6.90
CA GLN A 47 3.77 1.58 -6.11
C GLN A 47 4.66 2.59 -5.38
N MET A 48 5.75 2.13 -4.78
CA MET A 48 6.66 3.02 -4.06
C MET A 48 7.30 4.05 -4.99
N ALA A 49 7.66 3.65 -6.21
CA ALA A 49 8.21 4.59 -7.18
C ALA A 49 7.20 5.68 -7.53
N LEU A 50 5.94 5.30 -7.74
CA LEU A 50 4.88 6.26 -8.04
C LEU A 50 4.60 7.20 -6.86
N LEU A 51 4.67 6.68 -5.64
CA LEU A 51 4.49 7.52 -4.45
C LEU A 51 5.57 8.59 -4.36
N ARG A 52 6.81 8.23 -4.68
CA ARG A 52 7.91 9.21 -4.68
C ARG A 52 7.75 10.24 -5.77
N GLU A 53 7.37 9.80 -6.97
CA GLU A 53 7.13 10.72 -8.09
C GLU A 53 5.98 11.66 -7.81
N GLY A 54 4.95 11.20 -7.11
CA GLY A 54 3.79 12.00 -6.77
C GLY A 54 4.04 13.03 -5.69
N LYS A 55 5.22 13.02 -5.08
CA LYS A 55 5.63 13.97 -4.05
C LYS A 55 4.75 13.92 -2.81
N TYR A 56 4.24 12.73 -2.49
CA TYR A 56 3.53 12.52 -1.24
C TYR A 56 4.53 12.48 -0.08
N ASP A 57 4.08 12.94 1.07
CA ASP A 57 4.90 12.91 2.28
C ASP A 57 4.68 11.64 3.08
N PHE A 58 3.49 11.07 2.97
CA PHE A 58 3.10 9.89 3.74
C PHE A 58 2.11 9.07 2.94
N ALA A 59 2.12 7.75 3.18
CA ALA A 59 1.18 6.85 2.53
C ALA A 59 0.54 5.93 3.56
N THR A 60 -0.74 5.61 3.35
CA THR A 60 -1.49 4.70 4.21
C THR A 60 -2.11 3.60 3.37
N CYS A 61 -2.39 2.47 4.02
CA CYS A 61 -3.22 1.41 3.46
C CYS A 61 -3.82 0.61 4.60
N THR A 62 -4.83 -0.20 4.31
CA THR A 62 -5.40 -1.11 5.29
C THR A 62 -5.22 -2.53 4.81
N VAL A 63 -5.10 -3.45 5.78
CA VAL A 63 -4.96 -4.87 5.48
C VAL A 63 -5.64 -5.67 6.59
N ALA A 64 -6.34 -6.75 6.20
CA ALA A 64 -6.92 -7.66 7.18
C ALA A 64 -5.79 -8.32 7.97
N ASN A 65 -5.96 -8.44 9.28
CA ASN A 65 -4.88 -8.94 10.13
C ASN A 65 -4.49 -10.39 9.84
N ASN A 66 -5.37 -11.15 9.19
CA ASN A 66 -5.08 -12.53 8.80
C ASN A 66 -4.44 -12.63 7.39
N ASN A 67 -4.18 -11.52 6.73
CA ASN A 67 -3.54 -11.53 5.41
C ASN A 67 -2.02 -11.48 5.59
N ALA A 68 -1.43 -12.64 5.89
CA ALA A 68 -0.01 -12.72 6.19
C ALA A 68 0.87 -12.33 5.00
N ALA A 69 0.44 -12.67 3.79
CA ALA A 69 1.21 -12.36 2.58
C ALA A 69 1.35 -10.84 2.40
N GLN A 70 0.24 -10.12 2.55
CA GLN A 70 0.26 -8.66 2.38
C GLN A 70 1.05 -7.98 3.50
N ARG A 71 0.89 -8.48 4.73
CA ARG A 71 1.66 -7.94 5.86
C ARG A 71 3.16 -8.11 5.65
N SER A 72 3.56 -9.25 5.10
CA SER A 72 4.97 -9.50 4.79
C SER A 72 5.50 -8.54 3.72
N ILE A 73 4.72 -8.31 2.66
CA ILE A 73 5.10 -7.38 1.60
C ILE A 73 5.27 -5.97 2.18
N LEU A 74 4.33 -5.54 3.02
CA LEU A 74 4.40 -4.22 3.65
C LEU A 74 5.62 -4.09 4.55
N SER A 75 5.86 -5.08 5.41
CA SER A 75 7.02 -5.05 6.32
C SER A 75 8.32 -4.95 5.55
N GLN A 76 8.47 -5.74 4.50
CA GLN A 76 9.70 -5.73 3.71
C GLN A 76 9.89 -4.45 2.92
N ALA A 77 8.80 -3.77 2.60
CA ALA A 77 8.87 -2.47 1.94
C ALA A 77 9.07 -1.31 2.92
N GLY A 78 9.19 -1.61 4.21
CA GLY A 78 9.46 -0.59 5.23
C GLY A 78 8.23 0.10 5.78
N TRP A 79 7.04 -0.46 5.54
CA TRP A 79 5.81 0.06 6.13
C TRP A 79 5.67 -0.45 7.56
N HIS A 80 4.91 0.27 8.37
CA HIS A 80 4.69 -0.06 9.77
C HIS A 80 3.21 -0.15 10.08
N GLY A 81 2.83 -1.17 10.84
CA GLY A 81 1.48 -1.27 11.38
C GLY A 81 1.31 -0.20 12.44
N MET A 82 0.25 0.58 12.32
CA MET A 82 0.02 1.74 13.18
C MET A 82 -1.08 1.49 14.19
N ILE A 83 -2.20 0.91 13.76
CA ILE A 83 -3.37 0.71 14.60
C ILE A 83 -4.17 -0.46 14.06
N SER A 84 -4.83 -1.18 14.97
CA SER A 84 -5.75 -2.25 14.62
C SER A 84 -7.14 -1.88 15.08
N PHE A 85 -8.14 -2.20 14.27
CA PHE A 85 -9.52 -1.92 14.61
C PHE A 85 -10.43 -2.99 14.03
N ARG A 86 -11.64 -3.08 14.55
CA ARG A 86 -12.63 -4.00 14.02
C ARG A 86 -13.33 -3.36 12.83
N ASN A 87 -13.29 -4.05 11.71
CA ASN A 87 -13.96 -3.58 10.50
C ASN A 87 -15.42 -4.04 10.53
N SER A 88 -16.36 -3.11 10.63
CA SER A 88 -17.77 -3.45 10.73
C SER A 88 -18.33 -4.08 9.46
N ASN A 89 -17.70 -3.87 8.30
CA ASN A 89 -18.15 -4.45 7.04
C ASN A 89 -17.80 -5.94 6.95
N THR A 90 -16.69 -6.35 7.51
CA THR A 90 -16.20 -7.73 7.41
C THR A 90 -16.26 -8.48 8.73
N ASP A 91 -16.48 -7.77 9.83
CA ASP A 91 -16.44 -8.31 11.20
C ASP A 91 -15.07 -8.88 11.56
N GLU A 92 -14.02 -8.42 10.91
CA GLU A 92 -12.66 -8.89 11.14
C GLU A 92 -11.78 -7.74 11.61
N ALA A 93 -10.69 -8.08 12.29
CA ALA A 93 -9.69 -7.07 12.64
C ALA A 93 -8.96 -6.61 11.39
N THR A 94 -8.84 -5.32 11.27
CA THR A 94 -8.15 -4.66 10.15
C THR A 94 -7.04 -3.79 10.73
N GLU A 95 -5.91 -3.76 10.04
CA GLU A 95 -4.78 -2.95 10.46
C GLU A 95 -4.60 -1.79 9.49
N LEU A 96 -4.33 -0.62 10.06
CA LEU A 96 -3.90 0.53 9.28
C LEU A 96 -2.38 0.57 9.31
N TRP A 97 -1.78 0.61 8.15
CA TRP A 97 -0.34 0.68 7.98
C TRP A 97 0.05 1.98 7.32
N GLY A 98 1.24 2.44 7.61
CA GLY A 98 1.73 3.69 7.05
C GLY A 98 3.21 3.66 6.76
N LYS A 99 3.62 4.58 5.89
CA LYS A 99 5.02 4.76 5.54
C LYS A 99 5.29 6.21 5.21
N ALA A 100 6.29 6.78 5.86
CA ALA A 100 6.81 8.10 5.47
C ALA A 100 7.52 7.93 4.12
N ILE A 101 7.18 8.81 3.17
CA ILE A 101 7.80 8.77 1.86
C ILE A 101 9.06 9.60 1.92
N ASN A 102 10.19 8.94 1.71
CA ASN A 102 11.49 9.59 1.83
C ASN A 102 11.82 10.35 0.55
N HIS A 103 11.93 11.67 0.70
CA HIS A 103 12.41 12.54 -0.36
C HIS A 103 13.84 12.90 -0.01
N LYS A 104 14.77 12.12 -0.48
CA LYS A 104 16.16 12.26 -0.07
C LYS A 104 16.75 13.65 -0.35
N GLU A 105 16.14 14.37 -1.26
CA GLU A 105 16.56 15.73 -1.59
C GLU A 105 16.31 16.72 -0.45
N ARG A 106 15.63 16.29 0.58
CA ARG A 106 15.33 17.15 1.73
C ARG A 106 16.48 17.35 2.66
N ILE A 107 17.52 16.70 2.46
CA ILE A 107 18.69 16.79 3.34
C ILE A 107 19.20 18.22 3.43
#